data_eacbc8749f59139582ab935977de8482
#
_entry.id   eacbc8749f59139582ab935977de8482
#
_cell.length_a   1.000
_cell.length_b   1.000
_cell.length_c   1.000
_cell.angle_alpha   90.00
_cell.angle_beta   90.00
_cell.angle_gamma   90.00
#
_symmetry.space_group_name_H-M   'P 1'
#
loop_
_entity.id
_entity.type
_entity.pdbx_description
1 polymer ?
#
loop_
_entity_poly.entity_id
_entity_poly.type
_entity_poly.pdbx_seq_one_letter_code
_entity_poly.pdbx_strand_id
1 'polypeptide(L)'
;MARAVDDVVDHYGLPGIAVGVVVDGEVRQLELRGEAAAGGGEPITGDTLFKVASNTKAMTAALLARQVDAGLLAWDDPVAKHLPDFRMYEDWVTREIQVRDLLIHNSGLGPGAGDLMLWPEPNSFTREDVIAGLAHLKPLWSFRSRYAYDNNLYIVAGEVAAAAGGAPFDVLLRREVFEPLGMDGCRVGEWRVADAASVAAPHARRDGQWVARPDGEVVADMPMSAAGGVRCGLGDMLRWVQQWLDPGTAPGWLSEAQREAVWTAHMPMPMSQRMRDWNNSHFYAYGYGWRLTDVDGTAKVSHTGTLSGMYSAVTLLPELDAGFVILLHSNAGQARTVLEQTLAKLFTAPDEGRTVAHYVDALAREREQALEAGTAGLPADAQAPRAPADAASMEQMLGTWRDPWFGEVTVCPADGGVRFESARSPRLAGPVLAAAGRLLVDFDTLGPDADAWLDFSPAGNGLPARLTMAKVDPEADFSYDYEDLGFVRTGDCTPR
;
A
#
# COMPACT_ATOMS: atom_id res chain seq x y z
N MET A 1 3.44 19.83 19.77
CA MET A 1 2.70 18.76 19.06
C MET A 1 1.20 19.07 18.98
N ALA A 2 0.47 19.27 20.08
CA ALA A 2 -0.99 19.49 20.04
C ALA A 2 -1.41 20.50 18.97
N ARG A 3 -0.78 21.68 18.96
CA ARG A 3 -1.04 22.71 17.95
C ARG A 3 -0.83 22.20 16.50
N ALA A 4 0.21 21.41 16.25
CA ALA A 4 0.45 20.86 14.90
C ALA A 4 -0.65 19.87 14.48
N VAL A 5 -1.20 19.10 15.43
CA VAL A 5 -2.34 18.22 15.16
C VAL A 5 -3.60 19.05 14.87
N ASP A 6 -3.88 20.09 15.70
CA ASP A 6 -5.02 20.98 15.48
C ASP A 6 -4.92 21.69 14.12
N ASP A 7 -3.74 22.26 13.78
CA ASP A 7 -3.50 22.94 12.50
C ASP A 7 -3.74 22.01 11.28
N VAL A 8 -3.35 20.71 11.37
CA VAL A 8 -3.58 19.72 10.30
C VAL A 8 -5.05 19.33 10.22
N VAL A 9 -5.71 19.11 11.36
CA VAL A 9 -7.15 18.78 11.40
C VAL A 9 -7.96 19.91 10.77
N ASP A 10 -7.69 21.15 11.14
CA ASP A 10 -8.40 22.32 10.63
C ASP A 10 -8.14 22.55 9.14
N HIS A 11 -6.87 22.47 8.70
CA HIS A 11 -6.50 22.73 7.30
C HIS A 11 -7.10 21.72 6.33
N TYR A 12 -7.05 20.43 6.68
CA TYR A 12 -7.53 19.34 5.80
C TYR A 12 -8.98 18.92 6.10
N GLY A 13 -9.58 19.47 7.16
CA GLY A 13 -10.93 19.12 7.61
C GLY A 13 -11.04 17.64 7.95
N LEU A 14 -10.09 17.09 8.71
CA LEU A 14 -10.02 15.65 8.97
C LEU A 14 -11.20 15.18 9.83
N PRO A 15 -11.85 14.04 9.51
CA PRO A 15 -12.93 13.49 10.33
C PRO A 15 -12.40 12.90 11.64
N GLY A 16 -11.14 12.47 11.66
CA GLY A 16 -10.49 12.00 12.86
C GLY A 16 -9.03 11.62 12.65
N ILE A 17 -8.25 11.73 13.73
CA ILE A 17 -6.83 11.44 13.79
C ILE A 17 -6.42 11.00 15.20
N ALA A 18 -5.47 10.08 15.29
CA ALA A 18 -4.80 9.70 16.52
C ALA A 18 -3.27 9.83 16.33
N VAL A 19 -2.61 10.55 17.23
CA VAL A 19 -1.15 10.78 17.19
C VAL A 19 -0.57 10.54 18.58
N GLY A 20 0.52 9.79 18.65
CA GLY A 20 1.22 9.52 19.90
C GLY A 20 2.72 9.65 19.74
N VAL A 21 3.39 10.03 20.82
CA VAL A 21 4.84 10.23 20.89
C VAL A 21 5.41 9.46 22.06
N VAL A 22 6.51 8.76 21.80
CA VAL A 22 7.37 8.10 22.80
C VAL A 22 8.68 8.86 22.86
N VAL A 23 9.19 9.11 24.07
CA VAL A 23 10.54 9.66 24.32
C VAL A 23 11.07 9.00 25.59
N ASP A 24 12.34 8.60 25.57
CA ASP A 24 13.01 7.92 26.69
C ASP A 24 12.20 6.69 27.19
N GLY A 25 11.70 5.87 26.25
CA GLY A 25 10.90 4.69 26.53
C GLY A 25 9.47 4.93 27.04
N GLU A 26 9.05 6.18 27.29
CA GLU A 26 7.74 6.53 27.83
C GLU A 26 6.84 7.21 26.81
N VAL A 27 5.54 6.90 26.87
CA VAL A 27 4.52 7.64 26.11
C VAL A 27 4.39 9.03 26.72
N ARG A 28 4.87 10.06 26.05
CA ARG A 28 4.89 11.45 26.54
C ARG A 28 3.65 12.23 26.17
N GLN A 29 3.05 11.93 25.02
CA GLN A 29 1.90 12.72 24.55
C GLN A 29 1.00 11.88 23.65
N LEU A 30 -0.32 12.07 23.83
CA LEU A 30 -1.39 11.52 22.99
C LEU A 30 -2.28 12.66 22.54
N GLU A 31 -2.58 12.73 21.25
CA GLU A 31 -3.50 13.68 20.65
C GLU A 31 -4.55 12.93 19.85
N LEU A 32 -5.79 13.01 20.30
CA LEU A 32 -6.94 12.33 19.70
C LEU A 32 -7.95 13.39 19.29
N ARG A 33 -8.37 13.40 18.02
CA ARG A 33 -9.35 14.36 17.51
C ARG A 33 -10.37 13.66 16.63
N GLY A 34 -11.60 14.16 16.67
CA GLY A 34 -12.68 13.70 15.80
C GLY A 34 -13.36 12.42 16.25
N GLU A 35 -14.06 11.77 15.33
CA GLU A 35 -14.94 10.65 15.56
C GLU A 35 -14.48 9.41 14.79
N ALA A 36 -14.83 8.22 15.24
CA ALA A 36 -14.53 6.95 14.55
C ALA A 36 -15.21 6.87 13.16
N ALA A 37 -16.36 7.51 13.02
CA ALA A 37 -17.03 7.77 11.75
C ALA A 37 -17.63 9.17 11.78
N ALA A 38 -17.43 9.96 10.74
CA ALA A 38 -17.91 11.34 10.67
C ALA A 38 -19.43 11.40 10.87
N GLY A 39 -19.87 12.18 11.86
CA GLY A 39 -21.29 12.30 12.24
C GLY A 39 -21.86 11.13 13.04
N GLY A 40 -21.01 10.17 13.45
CA GLY A 40 -21.42 9.01 14.24
C GLY A 40 -21.48 9.26 15.74
N GLY A 41 -20.84 10.32 16.23
CA GLY A 41 -20.83 10.71 17.65
C GLY A 41 -19.91 9.86 18.54
N GLU A 42 -19.23 8.84 18.01
CA GLU A 42 -18.27 8.02 18.74
C GLU A 42 -16.87 8.65 18.66
N PRO A 43 -16.29 9.14 19.76
CA PRO A 43 -14.98 9.79 19.70
C PRO A 43 -13.86 8.76 19.44
N ILE A 44 -12.79 9.19 18.78
CA ILE A 44 -11.55 8.42 18.66
C ILE A 44 -10.92 8.27 20.06
N THR A 45 -10.51 7.05 20.37
CA THR A 45 -9.78 6.68 21.60
C THR A 45 -8.42 6.07 21.25
N GLY A 46 -7.58 5.81 22.25
CA GLY A 46 -6.31 5.09 22.07
C GLY A 46 -6.51 3.65 21.55
N ASP A 47 -7.68 3.06 21.78
CA ASP A 47 -8.03 1.69 21.40
C ASP A 47 -8.83 1.61 20.08
N THR A 48 -9.21 2.75 19.50
CA THR A 48 -9.88 2.79 18.19
C THR A 48 -8.98 2.17 17.13
N LEU A 49 -9.45 1.11 16.47
CA LEU A 49 -8.68 0.38 15.47
C LEU A 49 -8.63 1.12 14.14
N PHE A 50 -7.44 1.33 13.63
CA PHE A 50 -7.17 1.85 12.28
C PHE A 50 -6.49 0.78 11.44
N LYS A 51 -6.70 0.78 10.12
CA LYS A 51 -5.86 0.04 9.17
C LYS A 51 -4.46 0.66 9.23
N VAL A 52 -3.46 -0.08 9.71
CA VAL A 52 -2.08 0.41 9.69
C VAL A 52 -1.42 0.20 8.33
N ALA A 53 -2.12 -0.51 7.44
CA ALA A 53 -1.72 -0.73 6.06
C ALA A 53 -0.26 -1.23 5.97
N SER A 54 0.57 -0.65 5.10
CA SER A 54 1.95 -1.12 4.88
C SER A 54 2.88 -1.04 6.09
N ASN A 55 2.47 -0.45 7.23
CA ASN A 55 3.20 -0.64 8.49
C ASN A 55 3.16 -2.11 8.95
N THR A 56 2.24 -2.93 8.44
CA THR A 56 2.21 -4.39 8.58
C THR A 56 3.50 -5.05 8.11
N LYS A 57 4.15 -4.51 7.06
CA LYS A 57 5.38 -5.08 6.48
C LYS A 57 6.51 -5.22 7.50
N ALA A 58 6.66 -4.25 8.37
CA ALA A 58 7.63 -4.31 9.46
C ALA A 58 7.29 -5.43 10.47
N MET A 59 6.00 -5.67 10.72
CA MET A 59 5.54 -6.74 11.61
C MET A 59 5.73 -8.12 10.97
N THR A 60 5.50 -8.25 9.67
CA THR A 60 5.79 -9.46 8.88
C THR A 60 7.28 -9.77 8.88
N ALA A 61 8.12 -8.76 8.68
CA ALA A 61 9.58 -8.92 8.75
C ALA A 61 10.04 -9.32 10.16
N ALA A 62 9.45 -8.76 11.22
CA ALA A 62 9.75 -9.14 12.59
C ALA A 62 9.33 -10.58 12.91
N LEU A 63 8.18 -11.06 12.40
CA LEU A 63 7.76 -12.46 12.50
C LEU A 63 8.80 -13.38 11.87
N LEU A 64 9.25 -13.10 10.64
CA LEU A 64 10.29 -13.88 9.97
C LEU A 64 11.62 -13.83 10.75
N ALA A 65 12.01 -12.67 11.28
CA ALA A 65 13.19 -12.50 12.11
C ALA A 65 13.15 -13.37 13.38
N ARG A 66 11.99 -13.47 14.02
CA ARG A 66 11.77 -14.38 15.16
C ARG A 66 11.91 -15.85 14.76
N GLN A 67 11.43 -16.21 13.56
CA GLN A 67 11.59 -17.56 13.03
C GLN A 67 13.05 -17.87 12.68
N VAL A 68 13.84 -16.89 12.24
CA VAL A 68 15.29 -17.02 12.07
C VAL A 68 15.96 -17.26 13.42
N ASP A 69 15.64 -16.49 14.46
CA ASP A 69 16.14 -16.70 15.83
C ASP A 69 15.79 -18.09 16.36
N ALA A 70 14.62 -18.61 16.02
CA ALA A 70 14.19 -19.95 16.39
C ALA A 70 14.80 -21.07 15.51
N GLY A 71 15.59 -20.72 14.48
CA GLY A 71 16.20 -21.70 13.57
C GLY A 71 15.21 -22.42 12.64
N LEU A 72 14.00 -21.86 12.45
CA LEU A 72 12.96 -22.42 11.59
C LEU A 72 13.20 -22.09 10.10
N LEU A 73 13.87 -20.99 9.81
CA LEU A 73 14.30 -20.57 8.47
C LEU A 73 15.58 -19.74 8.55
N ALA A 74 16.19 -19.47 7.40
CA ALA A 74 17.31 -18.55 7.26
C ALA A 74 16.98 -17.48 6.20
N TRP A 75 17.55 -16.27 6.34
CA TRP A 75 17.34 -15.17 5.40
C TRP A 75 17.74 -15.50 3.96
N ASP A 76 18.71 -16.38 3.79
CA ASP A 76 19.26 -16.86 2.51
C ASP A 76 18.64 -18.20 2.04
N ASP A 77 17.64 -18.72 2.76
CA ASP A 77 16.89 -19.86 2.26
C ASP A 77 16.22 -19.52 0.93
N PRO A 78 16.33 -20.38 -0.10
CA PRO A 78 15.50 -20.24 -1.31
C PRO A 78 14.01 -20.31 -0.95
N VAL A 79 13.20 -19.42 -1.53
CA VAL A 79 11.73 -19.43 -1.31
C VAL A 79 11.13 -20.80 -1.62
N ALA A 80 11.60 -21.46 -2.68
CA ALA A 80 11.14 -22.79 -3.08
C ALA A 80 11.40 -23.91 -2.05
N LYS A 81 12.27 -23.69 -1.05
CA LYS A 81 12.46 -24.61 0.10
C LYS A 81 11.21 -24.67 0.97
N HIS A 82 10.53 -23.54 1.14
CA HIS A 82 9.34 -23.39 1.97
C HIS A 82 8.04 -23.51 1.15
N LEU A 83 8.07 -23.02 -0.10
CA LEU A 83 6.95 -23.04 -1.04
C LEU A 83 7.39 -23.70 -2.36
N PRO A 84 7.33 -25.04 -2.47
CA PRO A 84 7.85 -25.79 -3.63
C PRO A 84 7.19 -25.43 -4.97
N ASP A 85 5.94 -24.98 -4.94
CA ASP A 85 5.18 -24.60 -6.13
C ASP A 85 5.31 -23.13 -6.52
N PHE A 86 6.04 -22.32 -5.72
CA PHE A 86 6.31 -20.92 -6.02
C PHE A 86 7.10 -20.76 -7.32
N ARG A 87 6.66 -19.84 -8.16
CA ARG A 87 7.31 -19.51 -9.45
C ARG A 87 7.31 -18.02 -9.70
N MET A 88 8.44 -17.51 -10.21
CA MET A 88 8.55 -16.21 -10.86
C MET A 88 8.52 -16.39 -12.37
N TYR A 89 8.36 -15.31 -13.14
CA TYR A 89 8.33 -15.36 -14.61
C TYR A 89 9.57 -16.02 -15.21
N GLU A 90 10.74 -15.73 -14.65
CA GLU A 90 12.00 -16.33 -15.09
C GLU A 90 12.39 -17.51 -14.18
N ASP A 91 12.64 -18.69 -14.77
CA ASP A 91 13.01 -19.89 -14.02
C ASP A 91 14.28 -19.72 -13.17
N TRP A 92 15.24 -18.92 -13.64
CA TRP A 92 16.46 -18.67 -12.88
C TRP A 92 16.18 -17.81 -11.64
N VAL A 93 15.28 -16.81 -11.72
CA VAL A 93 14.84 -16.01 -10.56
C VAL A 93 14.12 -16.90 -9.57
N THR A 94 13.25 -17.81 -10.03
CA THR A 94 12.56 -18.79 -9.18
C THR A 94 13.53 -19.61 -8.33
N ARG A 95 14.69 -19.99 -8.89
CA ARG A 95 15.72 -20.76 -8.17
C ARG A 95 16.56 -19.92 -7.21
N GLU A 96 16.78 -18.66 -7.55
CA GLU A 96 17.75 -17.79 -6.84
C GLU A 96 17.11 -16.85 -5.78
N ILE A 97 15.79 -16.64 -5.87
CA ILE A 97 15.08 -15.76 -4.94
C ILE A 97 15.06 -16.37 -3.53
N GLN A 98 15.47 -15.56 -2.56
CA GLN A 98 15.61 -15.94 -1.16
C GLN A 98 14.56 -15.25 -0.30
N VAL A 99 14.34 -15.73 0.93
CA VAL A 99 13.40 -15.13 1.89
C VAL A 99 13.64 -13.63 2.06
N ARG A 100 14.90 -13.21 2.17
CA ARG A 100 15.26 -11.78 2.29
C ARG A 100 14.84 -10.93 1.09
N ASP A 101 14.84 -11.49 -0.13
CA ASP A 101 14.47 -10.76 -1.35
C ASP A 101 12.96 -10.41 -1.36
N LEU A 102 12.13 -11.19 -0.67
CA LEU A 102 10.69 -10.94 -0.53
C LEU A 102 10.40 -9.63 0.24
N LEU A 103 11.36 -9.15 1.05
CA LEU A 103 11.16 -8.04 1.98
C LEU A 103 11.73 -6.71 1.51
N ILE A 104 12.56 -6.68 0.47
CA ILE A 104 13.36 -5.50 0.12
C ILE A 104 13.03 -4.89 -1.25
N HIS A 105 11.97 -5.34 -1.89
CA HIS A 105 11.46 -4.75 -3.14
C HIS A 105 12.48 -4.73 -4.29
N ASN A 106 13.18 -5.85 -4.49
CA ASN A 106 14.24 -6.00 -5.49
C ASN A 106 13.95 -7.09 -6.56
N SER A 107 12.69 -7.48 -6.69
CA SER A 107 12.23 -8.58 -7.58
C SER A 107 12.55 -8.39 -9.05
N GLY A 108 12.71 -7.15 -9.50
CA GLY A 108 12.76 -6.78 -10.91
C GLY A 108 11.39 -6.47 -11.52
N LEU A 109 10.31 -6.75 -10.82
CA LEU A 109 8.94 -6.35 -11.22
C LEU A 109 8.78 -4.83 -11.17
N GLY A 110 7.76 -4.31 -11.87
CA GLY A 110 7.33 -2.93 -11.77
C GLY A 110 6.73 -2.58 -10.40
N PRO A 111 6.66 -1.27 -10.03
CA PRO A 111 5.98 -0.88 -8.80
C PRO A 111 4.50 -1.29 -8.85
N GLY A 112 4.05 -2.04 -7.84
CA GLY A 112 2.66 -2.51 -7.75
C GLY A 112 2.29 -3.62 -8.73
N ALA A 113 3.26 -4.28 -9.37
CA ALA A 113 3.00 -5.35 -10.32
C ALA A 113 2.07 -6.42 -9.74
N GLY A 114 0.93 -6.67 -10.40
CA GLY A 114 -0.12 -7.59 -9.97
C GLY A 114 -1.05 -7.07 -8.87
N ASP A 115 -0.92 -5.83 -8.42
CA ASP A 115 -1.78 -5.25 -7.36
C ASP A 115 -3.27 -5.20 -7.76
N LEU A 116 -3.62 -5.31 -9.05
CA LEU A 116 -5.01 -5.47 -9.49
C LEU A 116 -5.68 -6.78 -9.00
N MET A 117 -4.90 -7.76 -8.50
CA MET A 117 -5.44 -8.90 -7.77
C MET A 117 -5.82 -8.55 -6.32
N LEU A 118 -5.33 -7.42 -5.79
CA LEU A 118 -5.57 -6.96 -4.43
C LEU A 118 -6.63 -5.85 -4.39
N TRP A 119 -6.65 -4.97 -5.39
CA TRP A 119 -7.54 -3.82 -5.51
C TRP A 119 -8.14 -3.68 -6.91
N PRO A 120 -9.32 -3.05 -7.02
CA PRO A 120 -10.20 -2.59 -5.95
C PRO A 120 -10.95 -3.72 -5.25
N GLU A 121 -11.23 -3.57 -3.98
CA GLU A 121 -12.13 -4.47 -3.24
C GLU A 121 -13.61 -4.06 -3.44
N PRO A 122 -14.57 -5.04 -3.43
CA PRO A 122 -14.35 -6.49 -3.33
C PRO A 122 -13.86 -7.10 -4.65
N ASN A 123 -13.06 -8.14 -4.54
CA ASN A 123 -12.65 -9.00 -5.65
C ASN A 123 -12.62 -10.47 -5.19
N SER A 124 -12.39 -11.40 -6.10
CA SER A 124 -12.43 -12.85 -5.82
C SER A 124 -11.07 -13.54 -5.92
N PHE A 125 -9.98 -12.78 -5.85
CA PHE A 125 -8.63 -13.34 -5.83
C PHE A 125 -8.28 -13.90 -4.46
N THR A 126 -7.59 -15.05 -4.45
CA THR A 126 -7.06 -15.69 -3.25
C THR A 126 -5.54 -15.48 -3.15
N ARG A 127 -4.91 -15.85 -2.02
CA ARG A 127 -3.44 -15.81 -1.89
C ARG A 127 -2.77 -16.74 -2.90
N GLU A 128 -3.36 -17.88 -3.14
CA GLU A 128 -2.89 -18.85 -4.14
C GLU A 128 -2.91 -18.27 -5.54
N ASP A 129 -3.96 -17.52 -5.90
CA ASP A 129 -4.03 -16.79 -7.17
C ASP A 129 -2.93 -15.75 -7.31
N VAL A 130 -2.70 -14.96 -6.25
CA VAL A 130 -1.65 -13.93 -6.22
C VAL A 130 -0.27 -14.56 -6.42
N ILE A 131 0.03 -15.65 -5.69
CA ILE A 131 1.31 -16.36 -5.79
C ILE A 131 1.47 -16.97 -7.17
N ALA A 132 0.43 -17.64 -7.69
CA ALA A 132 0.46 -18.20 -9.04
C ALA A 132 0.60 -17.15 -10.14
N GLY A 133 0.01 -15.96 -9.92
CA GLY A 133 0.09 -14.80 -10.82
C GLY A 133 1.52 -14.32 -11.07
N LEU A 134 2.41 -14.44 -10.08
CA LEU A 134 3.81 -14.01 -10.20
C LEU A 134 4.58 -14.70 -11.34
N ALA A 135 4.19 -15.92 -11.69
CA ALA A 135 4.78 -16.64 -12.83
C ALA A 135 4.47 -15.98 -14.20
N HIS A 136 3.52 -15.06 -14.24
CA HIS A 136 3.06 -14.40 -15.46
C HIS A 136 3.44 -12.90 -15.52
N LEU A 137 3.83 -12.31 -14.40
CA LEU A 137 4.24 -10.91 -14.33
C LEU A 137 5.67 -10.75 -14.85
N LYS A 138 5.81 -10.03 -15.95
CA LYS A 138 7.10 -9.84 -16.61
C LYS A 138 7.95 -8.81 -15.85
N PRO A 139 9.23 -9.10 -15.59
CA PRO A 139 10.10 -8.11 -14.98
C PRO A 139 10.36 -6.93 -15.93
N LEU A 140 10.38 -5.72 -15.38
CA LEU A 140 10.83 -4.52 -16.08
C LEU A 140 12.35 -4.36 -16.00
N TRP A 141 12.97 -4.95 -14.98
CA TRP A 141 14.40 -4.86 -14.74
C TRP A 141 14.97 -6.23 -14.31
N SER A 142 16.29 -6.33 -14.33
CA SER A 142 16.95 -7.52 -13.81
C SER A 142 16.71 -7.67 -12.31
N PHE A 143 16.52 -8.90 -11.87
CA PHE A 143 16.42 -9.26 -10.45
C PHE A 143 17.57 -8.67 -9.62
N ARG A 144 17.28 -8.13 -8.44
CA ARG A 144 18.23 -7.46 -7.52
C ARG A 144 18.90 -6.18 -8.06
N SER A 145 18.44 -5.62 -9.19
CA SER A 145 19.13 -4.47 -9.82
C SER A 145 18.67 -3.12 -9.29
N ARG A 146 17.44 -3.01 -8.82
CA ARG A 146 16.87 -1.76 -8.32
C ARG A 146 15.63 -1.98 -7.44
N TYR A 147 15.32 -0.94 -6.67
CA TYR A 147 14.13 -0.87 -5.85
C TYR A 147 12.87 -0.63 -6.72
N ALA A 148 11.84 -1.44 -6.49
CA ALA A 148 10.49 -1.24 -7.00
C ALA A 148 9.48 -1.82 -6.01
N TYR A 149 8.63 -0.98 -5.43
CA TYR A 149 7.72 -1.38 -4.37
C TYR A 149 6.74 -2.44 -4.83
N ASP A 150 6.65 -3.55 -4.10
CA ASP A 150 5.90 -4.74 -4.46
C ASP A 150 5.14 -5.28 -3.23
N ASN A 151 3.81 -5.35 -3.30
CA ASN A 151 2.98 -5.90 -2.24
C ASN A 151 2.92 -7.42 -2.28
N ASN A 152 2.92 -8.01 -3.49
CA ASN A 152 2.71 -9.43 -3.68
C ASN A 152 3.81 -10.29 -3.06
N LEU A 153 5.07 -9.83 -3.08
CA LEU A 153 6.16 -10.56 -2.43
C LEU A 153 6.03 -10.59 -0.90
N TYR A 154 5.40 -9.60 -0.28
CA TYR A 154 5.05 -9.68 1.16
C TYR A 154 3.95 -10.70 1.44
N ILE A 155 3.05 -10.96 0.49
CA ILE A 155 2.08 -12.05 0.60
C ILE A 155 2.82 -13.39 0.58
N VAL A 156 3.77 -13.56 -0.36
CA VAL A 156 4.67 -14.73 -0.39
C VAL A 156 5.44 -14.87 0.94
N ALA A 157 5.96 -13.76 1.49
CA ALA A 157 6.65 -13.77 2.78
C ALA A 157 5.76 -14.25 3.93
N GLY A 158 4.48 -13.88 3.93
CA GLY A 158 3.48 -14.38 4.87
C GLY A 158 3.27 -15.90 4.76
N GLU A 159 3.18 -16.43 3.54
CA GLU A 159 3.04 -17.86 3.31
C GLU A 159 4.34 -18.64 3.64
N VAL A 160 5.52 -18.07 3.38
CA VAL A 160 6.80 -18.61 3.86
C VAL A 160 6.81 -18.70 5.39
N ALA A 161 6.37 -17.63 6.07
CA ALA A 161 6.27 -17.62 7.54
C ALA A 161 5.28 -18.70 8.03
N ALA A 162 4.15 -18.87 7.37
CA ALA A 162 3.16 -19.90 7.69
C ALA A 162 3.73 -21.30 7.51
N ALA A 163 4.41 -21.57 6.39
CA ALA A 163 5.04 -22.85 6.11
C ALA A 163 6.15 -23.19 7.13
N ALA A 164 7.02 -22.25 7.44
CA ALA A 164 8.10 -22.46 8.41
C ALA A 164 7.59 -22.58 9.86
N GLY A 165 6.58 -21.81 10.25
CA GLY A 165 6.02 -21.79 11.60
C GLY A 165 4.92 -22.82 11.87
N GLY A 166 4.44 -23.54 10.83
CA GLY A 166 3.45 -24.62 10.93
C GLY A 166 2.05 -24.17 11.35
N ALA A 167 1.69 -22.88 11.12
CA ALA A 167 0.38 -22.33 11.42
C ALA A 167 0.05 -21.16 10.46
N PRO A 168 -1.22 -20.76 10.30
CA PRO A 168 -1.60 -19.60 9.50
C PRO A 168 -0.88 -18.32 9.92
N PHE A 169 -0.63 -17.41 8.95
CA PHE A 169 0.10 -16.17 9.17
C PHE A 169 -0.48 -15.32 10.32
N ASP A 170 -1.79 -15.15 10.35
CA ASP A 170 -2.49 -14.37 11.37
C ASP A 170 -2.32 -14.95 12.79
N VAL A 171 -2.33 -16.26 12.90
CA VAL A 171 -2.08 -16.98 14.18
C VAL A 171 -0.64 -16.76 14.62
N LEU A 172 0.32 -16.88 13.69
CA LEU A 172 1.74 -16.68 13.99
C LEU A 172 2.04 -15.23 14.36
N LEU A 173 1.50 -14.26 13.62
CA LEU A 173 1.72 -12.85 13.90
C LEU A 173 1.19 -12.46 15.27
N ARG A 174 0.03 -12.98 15.65
CA ARG A 174 -0.54 -12.77 17.00
C ARG A 174 0.35 -13.38 18.07
N ARG A 175 0.70 -14.65 17.95
CA ARG A 175 1.46 -15.40 18.95
C ARG A 175 2.89 -14.90 19.11
N GLU A 176 3.56 -14.55 18.00
CA GLU A 176 4.99 -14.24 18.00
C GLU A 176 5.30 -12.74 18.09
N VAL A 177 4.32 -11.88 17.70
CA VAL A 177 4.53 -10.43 17.67
C VAL A 177 3.57 -9.73 18.65
N PHE A 178 2.26 -9.88 18.50
CA PHE A 178 1.32 -9.07 19.27
C PHE A 178 1.31 -9.43 20.75
N GLU A 179 1.11 -10.69 21.08
CA GLU A 179 1.02 -11.15 22.49
C GLU A 179 2.29 -10.85 23.27
N PRO A 180 3.52 -11.15 22.79
CA PRO A 180 4.74 -10.84 23.55
C PRO A 180 4.98 -9.36 23.78
N LEU A 181 4.44 -8.49 22.89
CA LEU A 181 4.56 -7.03 22.99
C LEU A 181 3.37 -6.36 23.67
N GLY A 182 2.38 -7.15 24.14
CA GLY A 182 1.17 -6.62 24.75
C GLY A 182 0.30 -5.81 23.79
N MET A 183 0.36 -6.10 22.49
CA MET A 183 -0.44 -5.47 21.43
C MET A 183 -1.78 -6.20 21.24
N ASP A 184 -2.50 -6.45 22.34
CA ASP A 184 -3.66 -7.33 22.39
C ASP A 184 -4.88 -6.79 21.62
N GLY A 185 -4.92 -5.48 21.38
CA GLY A 185 -5.94 -4.81 20.57
C GLY A 185 -5.79 -5.04 19.07
N CYS A 186 -4.59 -5.36 18.57
CA CYS A 186 -4.35 -5.53 17.14
C CYS A 186 -5.13 -6.72 16.55
N ARG A 187 -5.56 -6.57 15.30
CA ARG A 187 -6.31 -7.58 14.54
C ARG A 187 -5.66 -7.83 13.18
N VAL A 188 -5.68 -9.09 12.74
CA VAL A 188 -5.26 -9.55 11.42
C VAL A 188 -6.01 -10.85 11.10
N GLY A 189 -6.20 -11.17 9.83
CA GLY A 189 -7.04 -12.28 9.39
C GLY A 189 -8.54 -11.94 9.54
N GLU A 190 -9.38 -12.97 9.71
CA GLU A 190 -10.82 -12.79 9.93
C GLU A 190 -11.14 -12.46 11.40
N TRP A 191 -11.99 -11.47 11.63
CA TRP A 191 -12.47 -11.09 12.96
C TRP A 191 -13.82 -10.36 12.90
N ARG A 192 -14.53 -10.31 14.02
CA ARG A 192 -15.83 -9.62 14.10
C ARG A 192 -15.63 -8.22 14.65
N VAL A 193 -16.29 -7.24 14.02
CA VAL A 193 -16.24 -5.82 14.47
C VAL A 193 -16.71 -5.68 15.93
N ALA A 194 -17.68 -6.48 16.35
CA ALA A 194 -18.17 -6.50 17.73
C ALA A 194 -17.13 -6.97 18.78
N ASP A 195 -16.02 -7.58 18.36
CA ASP A 195 -14.94 -8.01 19.25
C ASP A 195 -13.90 -6.90 19.50
N ALA A 196 -14.08 -5.73 18.91
CA ALA A 196 -13.27 -4.54 19.11
C ALA A 196 -14.04 -3.48 19.91
N ALA A 197 -13.32 -2.71 20.72
CA ALA A 197 -13.94 -1.64 21.52
C ALA A 197 -14.43 -0.49 20.62
N SER A 198 -13.69 -0.16 19.58
CA SER A 198 -13.98 0.88 18.59
C SER A 198 -13.24 0.62 17.28
N VAL A 199 -13.86 0.93 16.13
CA VAL A 199 -13.26 0.75 14.80
C VAL A 199 -13.48 2.00 13.97
N ALA A 200 -12.38 2.61 13.54
CA ALA A 200 -12.45 3.74 12.62
C ALA A 200 -12.97 3.31 11.24
N ALA A 201 -13.95 4.01 10.71
CA ALA A 201 -14.44 3.81 9.36
C ALA A 201 -13.53 4.52 8.34
N PRO A 202 -13.14 3.88 7.23
CA PRO A 202 -12.47 4.58 6.14
C PRO A 202 -13.35 5.69 5.56
N HIS A 203 -12.76 6.84 5.20
CA HIS A 203 -13.47 7.94 4.57
C HIS A 203 -12.88 8.29 3.21
N ALA A 204 -13.76 8.61 2.27
CA ALA A 204 -13.42 9.22 0.99
C ALA A 204 -14.17 10.53 0.82
N ARG A 205 -13.59 11.50 0.10
CA ARG A 205 -14.28 12.74 -0.24
C ARG A 205 -15.24 12.52 -1.41
N ARG A 206 -16.50 12.95 -1.22
CA ARG A 206 -17.51 13.06 -2.28
C ARG A 206 -18.18 14.43 -2.16
N ASP A 207 -18.22 15.18 -3.22
CA ASP A 207 -18.83 16.54 -3.26
C ASP A 207 -18.32 17.43 -2.11
N GLY A 208 -17.03 17.34 -1.81
CA GLY A 208 -16.37 18.10 -0.74
C GLY A 208 -16.63 17.62 0.69
N GLN A 209 -17.46 16.60 0.89
CA GLN A 209 -17.79 16.00 2.18
C GLN A 209 -17.07 14.68 2.42
N TRP A 210 -16.71 14.38 3.67
CA TRP A 210 -16.22 13.07 4.05
C TRP A 210 -17.38 12.07 4.18
N VAL A 211 -17.30 10.98 3.43
CA VAL A 211 -18.27 9.89 3.44
C VAL A 211 -17.61 8.66 4.04
N ALA A 212 -18.12 8.19 5.17
CA ALA A 212 -17.68 6.97 5.82
C ALA A 212 -18.09 5.73 5.02
N ARG A 213 -17.22 4.72 5.03
CA ARG A 213 -17.46 3.39 4.47
C ARG A 213 -17.13 2.34 5.53
N PRO A 214 -18.01 2.16 6.55
CA PRO A 214 -17.74 1.22 7.62
C PRO A 214 -17.64 -0.21 7.08
N ASP A 215 -16.86 -1.02 7.80
CA ASP A 215 -16.81 -2.46 7.53
C ASP A 215 -18.16 -3.11 7.84
N GLY A 216 -18.37 -4.33 7.31
CA GLY A 216 -19.48 -5.20 7.72
C GLY A 216 -19.29 -5.77 9.14
N GLU A 217 -20.21 -6.63 9.58
CA GLU A 217 -20.12 -7.29 10.89
C GLU A 217 -18.85 -8.14 11.04
N VAL A 218 -18.37 -8.69 9.94
CA VAL A 218 -17.14 -9.49 9.86
C VAL A 218 -16.18 -8.81 8.91
N VAL A 219 -14.96 -8.58 9.36
CA VAL A 219 -13.83 -8.23 8.51
C VAL A 219 -13.22 -9.54 8.03
N ALA A 220 -13.30 -9.78 6.73
CA ALA A 220 -12.76 -10.99 6.13
C ALA A 220 -11.22 -10.99 6.15
N ASP A 221 -10.65 -12.19 6.15
CA ASP A 221 -9.24 -12.34 5.86
C ASP A 221 -8.96 -11.97 4.40
N MET A 222 -7.96 -11.11 4.20
CA MET A 222 -7.61 -10.59 2.87
C MET A 222 -6.34 -11.24 2.33
N PRO A 223 -6.22 -11.47 1.02
CA PRO A 223 -4.98 -11.99 0.43
C PRO A 223 -3.74 -11.21 0.89
N MET A 224 -3.87 -9.89 1.01
CA MET A 224 -2.77 -8.99 1.38
C MET A 224 -2.50 -8.89 2.89
N SER A 225 -3.00 -9.78 3.73
CA SER A 225 -2.87 -9.68 5.20
C SER A 225 -1.42 -9.46 5.67
N ALA A 226 -0.42 -10.10 5.03
CA ALA A 226 0.99 -9.93 5.35
C ALA A 226 1.62 -8.64 4.78
N ALA A 227 1.01 -8.02 3.76
CA ALA A 227 1.48 -6.79 3.15
C ALA A 227 0.86 -5.52 3.80
N GLY A 228 -0.38 -5.63 4.33
CA GLY A 228 -1.12 -4.45 4.77
C GLY A 228 -2.39 -4.70 5.58
N GLY A 229 -2.68 -5.94 6.01
CA GLY A 229 -3.97 -6.30 6.61
C GLY A 229 -4.10 -6.06 8.11
N VAL A 230 -3.06 -5.61 8.81
CA VAL A 230 -3.13 -5.36 10.25
C VAL A 230 -3.94 -4.11 10.57
N ARG A 231 -4.73 -4.20 11.65
CA ARG A 231 -5.39 -3.06 12.29
C ARG A 231 -4.96 -3.00 13.74
N CYS A 232 -4.60 -1.80 14.20
CA CYS A 232 -4.20 -1.55 15.59
C CYS A 232 -4.75 -0.21 16.08
N GLY A 233 -4.92 -0.11 17.38
CA GLY A 233 -5.11 1.16 18.07
C GLY A 233 -3.78 1.91 18.27
N LEU A 234 -3.88 3.19 18.60
CA LEU A 234 -2.70 4.02 18.86
C LEU A 234 -1.87 3.45 20.03
N GLY A 235 -2.52 2.96 21.10
CA GLY A 235 -1.82 2.40 22.24
C GLY A 235 -0.92 1.23 21.87
N ASP A 236 -1.41 0.30 21.06
CA ASP A 236 -0.63 -0.86 20.61
C ASP A 236 0.51 -0.44 19.66
N MET A 237 0.26 0.52 18.77
CA MET A 237 1.31 1.04 17.89
C MET A 237 2.42 1.77 18.66
N LEU A 238 2.11 2.38 19.79
CA LEU A 238 3.14 2.97 20.66
C LEU A 238 3.96 1.92 21.40
N ARG A 239 3.37 0.77 21.80
CA ARG A 239 4.14 -0.39 22.31
C ARG A 239 5.10 -0.93 21.24
N TRP A 240 4.64 -1.00 19.98
CA TRP A 240 5.51 -1.33 18.85
C TRP A 240 6.69 -0.38 18.73
N VAL A 241 6.47 0.94 18.82
CA VAL A 241 7.53 1.96 18.81
C VAL A 241 8.49 1.80 20.00
N GLN A 242 7.95 1.63 21.22
CA GLN A 242 8.75 1.43 22.43
C GLN A 242 9.69 0.24 22.31
N GLN A 243 9.20 -0.91 21.81
CA GLN A 243 10.02 -2.12 21.63
C GLN A 243 11.17 -1.93 20.64
N TRP A 244 10.98 -1.15 19.60
CA TRP A 244 12.05 -0.88 18.64
C TRP A 244 13.07 0.16 19.14
N LEU A 245 12.66 1.10 19.97
CA LEU A 245 13.58 2.05 20.63
C LEU A 245 14.31 1.39 21.79
N ASP A 246 13.60 0.70 22.67
CA ASP A 246 14.16 0.03 23.84
C ASP A 246 13.87 -1.48 23.86
N PRO A 247 14.86 -2.33 23.50
CA PRO A 247 14.72 -3.80 23.58
C PRO A 247 14.41 -4.33 24.97
N GLY A 248 14.68 -3.54 26.01
CA GLY A 248 14.38 -3.87 27.39
C GLY A 248 12.89 -3.94 27.73
N THR A 249 12.03 -3.37 26.88
CA THR A 249 10.57 -3.41 27.03
C THR A 249 10.03 -4.84 26.96
N ALA A 250 10.56 -5.68 26.06
CA ALA A 250 10.27 -7.12 26.00
C ALA A 250 11.59 -7.89 25.82
N PRO A 251 12.31 -8.17 26.92
CA PRO A 251 13.65 -8.76 26.87
C PRO A 251 13.63 -10.12 26.17
N GLY A 252 14.52 -10.30 25.20
CA GLY A 252 14.67 -11.56 24.46
C GLY A 252 13.57 -11.82 23.43
N TRP A 253 12.67 -10.87 23.17
CA TRP A 253 11.69 -11.02 22.09
C TRP A 253 12.33 -11.16 20.72
N LEU A 254 13.39 -10.39 20.43
CA LEU A 254 14.17 -10.45 19.20
C LEU A 254 15.64 -10.27 19.55
N SER A 255 16.53 -11.11 18.98
CA SER A 255 17.98 -10.98 19.21
C SER A 255 18.52 -9.67 18.61
N GLU A 256 19.66 -9.21 19.14
CA GLU A 256 20.37 -8.06 18.60
C GLU A 256 20.75 -8.26 17.13
N ALA A 257 21.20 -9.47 16.78
CA ALA A 257 21.55 -9.82 15.41
C ALA A 257 20.38 -9.66 14.43
N GLN A 258 19.16 -10.04 14.84
CA GLN A 258 17.99 -9.86 13.97
C GLN A 258 17.50 -8.41 13.94
N ARG A 259 17.61 -7.67 15.03
CA ARG A 259 17.31 -6.23 15.04
C ARG A 259 18.22 -5.47 14.08
N GLU A 260 19.52 -5.79 14.11
CA GLU A 260 20.52 -5.23 13.20
C GLU A 260 20.21 -5.63 11.74
N ALA A 261 19.90 -6.90 11.47
CA ALA A 261 19.52 -7.38 10.14
C ALA A 261 18.30 -6.65 9.60
N VAL A 262 17.27 -6.43 10.41
CA VAL A 262 16.03 -5.73 10.01
C VAL A 262 16.30 -4.27 9.64
N TRP A 263 17.20 -3.58 10.34
CA TRP A 263 17.56 -2.17 10.10
C TRP A 263 18.83 -1.97 9.26
N THR A 264 19.35 -3.04 8.66
CA THR A 264 20.44 -2.92 7.68
C THR A 264 19.90 -2.35 6.36
N ALA A 265 20.67 -1.46 5.74
CA ALA A 265 20.33 -0.87 4.43
C ALA A 265 20.58 -1.90 3.31
N HIS A 266 19.59 -2.74 3.03
CA HIS A 266 19.70 -3.83 2.06
C HIS A 266 19.53 -3.38 0.61
N MET A 267 18.62 -2.39 0.37
CA MET A 267 18.32 -1.93 -0.98
C MET A 267 18.34 -0.41 -1.06
N PRO A 268 19.22 0.19 -1.88
CA PRO A 268 19.20 1.64 -2.11
C PRO A 268 17.90 2.08 -2.77
N MET A 269 17.35 3.19 -2.31
CA MET A 269 16.14 3.80 -2.85
C MET A 269 16.44 5.14 -3.54
N PRO A 270 15.68 5.52 -4.57
CA PRO A 270 15.76 6.85 -5.15
C PRO A 270 15.43 7.92 -4.12
N MET A 271 16.33 8.89 -3.95
CA MET A 271 16.11 10.02 -3.04
C MET A 271 15.46 11.17 -3.80
N SER A 272 14.27 11.60 -3.34
CA SER A 272 13.55 12.72 -3.96
C SER A 272 14.21 14.07 -3.64
N GLN A 273 13.93 15.10 -4.46
CA GLN A 273 14.35 16.47 -4.16
C GLN A 273 13.75 16.97 -2.85
N ARG A 274 12.49 16.64 -2.57
CA ARG A 274 11.82 16.98 -1.29
C ARG A 274 12.58 16.45 -0.08
N MET A 275 13.12 15.22 -0.13
CA MET A 275 13.91 14.67 0.98
C MET A 275 15.18 15.48 1.22
N ARG A 276 15.83 15.96 0.16
CA ARG A 276 16.99 16.86 0.27
C ARG A 276 16.62 18.19 0.87
N ASP A 277 15.55 18.80 0.37
CA ASP A 277 15.15 20.16 0.72
C ASP A 277 14.51 20.25 2.12
N TRP A 278 13.71 19.24 2.49
CA TRP A 278 12.98 19.26 3.76
C TRP A 278 13.77 18.63 4.90
N ASN A 279 14.48 17.55 4.62
CA ASN A 279 15.14 16.72 5.62
C ASN A 279 16.66 16.88 5.64
N ASN A 280 17.24 17.55 4.64
CA ASN A 280 18.69 17.54 4.47
C ASN A 280 19.25 16.10 4.43
N SER A 281 18.49 15.14 3.84
CA SER A 281 18.84 13.72 3.80
C SER A 281 20.03 13.45 2.87
N HIS A 282 20.90 12.54 3.27
CA HIS A 282 22.11 12.13 2.55
C HIS A 282 21.98 10.76 1.90
N PHE A 283 21.11 9.90 2.41
CA PHE A 283 20.85 8.57 1.88
C PHE A 283 19.39 8.17 2.02
N TYR A 284 18.96 7.17 1.25
CA TYR A 284 17.67 6.53 1.39
C TYR A 284 17.78 5.06 1.01
N ALA A 285 17.34 4.18 1.88
CA ALA A 285 17.43 2.74 1.67
C ALA A 285 16.21 2.01 2.28
N TYR A 286 16.06 0.76 1.92
CA TYR A 286 15.07 -0.14 2.49
C TYR A 286 15.77 -1.28 3.23
N GLY A 287 15.34 -1.51 4.48
CA GLY A 287 15.66 -2.67 5.30
C GLY A 287 14.58 -3.74 5.15
N TYR A 288 14.43 -4.63 6.14
CA TYR A 288 13.32 -5.58 6.14
C TYR A 288 12.06 -4.93 6.71
N GLY A 289 11.20 -4.43 5.80
CA GLY A 289 9.94 -3.77 6.16
C GLY A 289 10.07 -2.34 6.68
N TRP A 290 11.26 -1.73 6.61
CA TRP A 290 11.54 -0.38 7.08
C TRP A 290 12.26 0.45 6.03
N ARG A 291 11.96 1.74 6.01
CA ARG A 291 12.69 2.76 5.26
C ARG A 291 13.72 3.40 6.19
N LEU A 292 14.95 3.51 5.70
CA LEU A 292 16.11 4.01 6.42
C LEU A 292 16.62 5.27 5.73
N THR A 293 16.75 6.36 6.47
CA THR A 293 17.28 7.64 5.98
C THR A 293 17.88 8.44 7.14
N ASP A 294 18.27 9.66 6.88
CA ASP A 294 18.58 10.66 7.91
C ASP A 294 17.72 11.92 7.75
N VAL A 295 17.52 12.62 8.83
CA VAL A 295 16.90 13.94 8.90
C VAL A 295 17.82 14.84 9.70
N ASP A 296 18.40 15.86 9.05
CA ASP A 296 19.39 16.79 9.65
C ASP A 296 20.56 16.05 10.31
N GLY A 297 20.98 14.94 9.71
CA GLY A 297 22.07 14.10 10.23
C GLY A 297 21.65 13.09 11.31
N THR A 298 20.40 13.10 11.77
CA THR A 298 19.85 12.12 12.72
C THR A 298 19.26 10.94 11.98
N ALA A 299 19.61 9.71 12.37
CA ALA A 299 19.06 8.51 11.78
C ALA A 299 17.52 8.45 11.96
N LYS A 300 16.82 8.16 10.87
CA LYS A 300 15.36 7.96 10.84
C LYS A 300 15.03 6.59 10.29
N VAL A 301 14.30 5.80 11.08
CA VAL A 301 13.72 4.52 10.68
C VAL A 301 12.20 4.71 10.62
N SER A 302 11.56 4.44 9.48
CA SER A 302 10.14 4.74 9.35
C SER A 302 9.44 3.83 8.35
N HIS A 303 8.12 3.76 8.43
CA HIS A 303 7.28 3.30 7.34
C HIS A 303 5.95 4.05 7.34
N THR A 304 5.35 4.15 6.15
CA THR A 304 4.01 4.73 5.98
C THR A 304 3.05 3.67 5.49
N GLY A 305 1.79 3.81 5.83
CA GLY A 305 0.72 2.96 5.34
C GLY A 305 -0.35 3.77 4.61
N THR A 306 -0.89 3.19 3.53
CA THR A 306 -2.00 3.74 2.76
C THR A 306 -2.90 2.59 2.35
N LEU A 307 -4.16 2.64 2.73
CA LEU A 307 -5.15 1.62 2.35
C LEU A 307 -6.56 2.20 2.40
N SER A 308 -7.19 2.31 1.25
CA SER A 308 -8.64 2.59 1.07
C SER A 308 -9.24 3.51 2.14
N GLY A 309 -8.90 4.81 2.13
CA GLY A 309 -9.44 5.79 3.06
C GLY A 309 -8.77 5.85 4.43
N MET A 310 -7.60 5.21 4.61
CA MET A 310 -6.79 5.33 5.83
C MET A 310 -5.32 5.51 5.51
N TYR A 311 -4.66 6.34 6.31
CA TYR A 311 -3.23 6.64 6.22
C TYR A 311 -2.58 6.50 7.59
N SER A 312 -1.40 5.93 7.63
CA SER A 312 -0.62 5.78 8.87
C SER A 312 0.85 6.14 8.64
N ALA A 313 1.55 6.52 9.70
CA ALA A 313 3.00 6.65 9.72
C ALA A 313 3.54 6.18 11.06
N VAL A 314 4.65 5.46 11.01
CA VAL A 314 5.51 5.15 12.17
C VAL A 314 6.88 5.71 11.88
N THR A 315 7.38 6.51 12.79
CA THR A 315 8.73 7.13 12.69
C THR A 315 9.48 6.93 14.00
N LEU A 316 10.71 6.48 13.86
CA LEU A 316 11.66 6.26 14.94
C LEU A 316 12.90 7.13 14.68
N LEU A 317 13.42 7.75 15.71
CA LEU A 317 14.64 8.54 15.77
C LEU A 317 15.53 7.92 16.85
N PRO A 318 16.20 6.78 16.56
CA PRO A 318 16.87 5.98 17.59
C PRO A 318 17.93 6.72 18.37
N GLU A 319 18.67 7.64 17.73
CA GLU A 319 19.71 8.45 18.38
C GLU A 319 19.15 9.47 19.38
N LEU A 320 17.86 9.77 19.30
CA LEU A 320 17.15 10.69 20.20
C LEU A 320 16.23 9.95 21.18
N ASP A 321 16.27 8.61 21.16
CA ASP A 321 15.36 7.75 21.92
C ASP A 321 13.89 8.20 21.82
N ALA A 322 13.49 8.61 20.59
CA ALA A 322 12.20 9.19 20.30
C ALA A 322 11.53 8.51 19.10
N GLY A 323 10.21 8.49 19.14
CA GLY A 323 9.42 8.00 18.00
C GLY A 323 7.97 8.46 18.10
N PHE A 324 7.26 8.39 16.98
CA PHE A 324 5.86 8.79 16.94
C PHE A 324 5.05 7.97 15.94
N VAL A 325 3.75 7.94 16.19
CA VAL A 325 2.75 7.27 15.36
C VAL A 325 1.69 8.28 14.95
N ILE A 326 1.28 8.23 13.67
CA ILE A 326 0.16 9.00 13.12
C ILE A 326 -0.82 8.00 12.50
N LEU A 327 -2.09 8.06 12.89
CA LEU A 327 -3.18 7.25 12.34
C LEU A 327 -4.32 8.19 11.94
N LEU A 328 -4.77 8.14 10.69
CA LEU A 328 -5.92 8.90 10.22
C LEU A 328 -6.77 8.07 9.25
N HIS A 329 -8.08 8.29 9.26
CA HIS A 329 -9.04 7.47 8.52
C HIS A 329 -9.74 8.25 7.41
N SER A 330 -8.94 8.98 6.64
CA SER A 330 -9.40 9.75 5.47
C SER A 330 -8.35 9.74 4.36
N ASN A 331 -8.76 9.88 3.09
CA ASN A 331 -7.86 10.00 1.95
C ASN A 331 -7.15 11.37 1.94
N ALA A 332 -6.39 11.67 2.99
CA ALA A 332 -5.67 12.91 3.19
C ALA A 332 -4.14 12.66 3.31
N GLY A 333 -3.54 12.09 2.26
CA GLY A 333 -2.12 11.74 2.24
C GLY A 333 -1.20 12.92 2.49
N GLN A 334 -1.56 14.12 2.06
CA GLN A 334 -0.79 15.34 2.35
C GLN A 334 -0.83 15.69 3.84
N ALA A 335 -1.95 15.49 4.54
CA ALA A 335 -2.07 15.72 5.98
C ALA A 335 -1.05 14.85 6.76
N ARG A 336 -0.94 13.54 6.41
CA ARG A 336 0.08 12.66 6.98
C ARG A 336 1.49 13.18 6.72
N THR A 337 1.79 13.52 5.46
CA THR A 337 3.13 13.98 5.03
C THR A 337 3.55 15.24 5.78
N VAL A 338 2.65 16.25 5.85
CA VAL A 338 2.92 17.52 6.52
C VAL A 338 3.12 17.32 8.03
N LEU A 339 2.25 16.51 8.66
CA LEU A 339 2.35 16.28 10.10
C LEU A 339 3.59 15.46 10.45
N GLU A 340 3.88 14.37 9.71
CA GLU A 340 5.09 13.58 9.90
C GLU A 340 6.34 14.44 9.83
N GLN A 341 6.41 15.32 8.82
CA GLN A 341 7.53 16.23 8.64
C GLN A 341 7.63 17.25 9.77
N THR A 342 6.50 17.85 10.17
CA THR A 342 6.46 18.81 11.27
C THR A 342 6.94 18.16 12.58
N LEU A 343 6.46 16.93 12.88
CA LEU A 343 6.85 16.21 14.08
C LEU A 343 8.33 15.81 14.06
N ALA A 344 8.86 15.32 12.92
CA ALA A 344 10.28 15.01 12.80
C ALA A 344 11.14 16.23 13.11
N LYS A 345 10.81 17.40 12.56
CA LYS A 345 11.56 18.66 12.79
C LYS A 345 11.46 19.19 14.22
N LEU A 346 10.40 18.87 14.96
CA LEU A 346 10.37 19.23 16.39
C LEU A 346 11.46 18.52 17.21
N PHE A 347 11.96 17.37 16.72
CA PHE A 347 13.04 16.64 17.35
C PHE A 347 14.41 16.97 16.77
N THR A 348 14.53 17.07 15.44
CA THR A 348 15.83 17.17 14.75
C THR A 348 16.30 18.61 14.56
N ALA A 349 15.39 19.56 14.45
CA ALA A 349 15.70 20.99 14.22
C ALA A 349 14.67 21.91 14.87
N PRO A 350 14.45 21.85 16.22
CA PRO A 350 13.38 22.60 16.91
C PRO A 350 13.53 24.12 16.75
N ASP A 351 14.76 24.62 16.63
CA ASP A 351 15.04 26.07 16.52
C ASP A 351 14.64 26.65 15.15
N GLU A 352 14.40 25.82 14.13
CA GLU A 352 13.93 26.28 12.83
C GLU A 352 12.46 26.73 12.86
N GLY A 353 11.71 26.37 13.90
CA GLY A 353 10.31 26.77 14.07
C GLY A 353 9.39 26.34 12.92
N ARG A 354 9.69 25.23 12.25
CA ARG A 354 8.90 24.73 11.12
C ARG A 354 7.50 24.32 11.58
N THR A 355 6.49 24.85 10.91
CA THR A 355 5.08 24.62 11.25
C THR A 355 4.36 23.84 10.15
N VAL A 356 3.16 23.36 10.44
CA VAL A 356 2.24 22.76 9.46
C VAL A 356 2.05 23.68 8.25
N ALA A 357 1.78 24.97 8.47
CA ALA A 357 1.58 25.96 7.40
C ALA A 357 2.82 26.05 6.47
N HIS A 358 4.03 25.98 7.03
CA HIS A 358 5.26 25.97 6.22
C HIS A 358 5.28 24.85 5.20
N TYR A 359 4.91 23.62 5.59
CA TYR A 359 4.93 22.46 4.72
C TYR A 359 3.73 22.39 3.78
N VAL A 360 2.58 22.89 4.21
CA VAL A 360 1.40 23.10 3.34
C VAL A 360 1.76 24.01 2.18
N ASP A 361 2.36 25.17 2.47
CA ASP A 361 2.81 26.11 1.46
C ASP A 361 3.91 25.54 0.56
N ALA A 362 4.80 24.72 1.11
CA ALA A 362 5.83 24.04 0.33
C ALA A 362 5.23 23.05 -0.68
N LEU A 363 4.26 22.22 -0.25
CA LEU A 363 3.53 21.32 -1.15
C LEU A 363 2.76 22.07 -2.25
N ALA A 364 2.13 23.19 -1.91
CA ALA A 364 1.42 24.01 -2.88
C ALA A 364 2.37 24.54 -3.96
N ARG A 365 3.53 25.08 -3.56
CA ARG A 365 4.56 25.57 -4.49
C ARG A 365 5.14 24.43 -5.35
N GLU A 366 5.44 23.27 -4.78
CA GLU A 366 5.90 22.10 -5.55
C GLU A 366 4.88 21.71 -6.61
N ARG A 367 3.59 21.71 -6.25
CA ARG A 367 2.51 21.38 -7.19
C ARG A 367 2.40 22.40 -8.33
N GLU A 368 2.46 23.69 -8.00
CA GLU A 368 2.43 24.79 -8.98
C GLU A 368 3.60 24.65 -9.97
N GLN A 369 4.82 24.48 -9.46
CA GLN A 369 6.01 24.30 -10.29
C GLN A 369 5.92 23.07 -11.20
N ALA A 370 5.39 21.94 -10.70
CA ALA A 370 5.21 20.74 -11.47
C ALA A 370 4.17 20.91 -12.60
N LEU A 371 3.08 21.65 -12.33
CA LEU A 371 2.07 22.01 -13.34
C LEU A 371 2.65 22.93 -14.41
N GLU A 372 3.41 23.97 -14.02
CA GLU A 372 4.08 24.88 -14.96
C GLU A 372 5.12 24.17 -15.84
N ALA A 373 5.84 23.21 -15.26
CA ALA A 373 6.80 22.37 -15.99
C ALA A 373 6.16 21.30 -16.87
N GLY A 374 4.83 21.09 -16.79
CA GLY A 374 4.10 20.03 -17.47
C GLY A 374 4.47 18.62 -17.01
N THR A 375 5.01 18.49 -15.80
CA THR A 375 5.37 17.20 -15.17
C THR A 375 4.29 16.67 -14.21
N ALA A 376 3.20 17.43 -14.04
CA ALA A 376 2.04 17.06 -13.25
C ALA A 376 0.75 17.44 -13.99
N GLY A 377 -0.37 16.84 -13.54
CA GLY A 377 -1.70 17.04 -14.12
C GLY A 377 -2.03 16.06 -15.25
N LEU A 378 -3.30 16.03 -15.60
CA LEU A 378 -3.80 15.15 -16.66
C LEU A 378 -3.23 15.55 -18.02
N PRO A 379 -2.77 14.59 -18.86
CA PRO A 379 -2.39 14.81 -20.24
C PRO A 379 -3.53 15.42 -21.07
N ALA A 380 -3.21 16.12 -22.14
CA ALA A 380 -4.20 16.83 -22.98
C ALA A 380 -5.26 15.87 -23.59
N ASP A 381 -4.88 14.66 -23.97
CA ASP A 381 -5.80 13.63 -24.46
C ASP A 381 -6.77 13.14 -23.37
N ALA A 382 -6.32 13.06 -22.13
CA ALA A 382 -7.16 12.71 -20.97
C ALA A 382 -8.17 13.80 -20.60
N GLN A 383 -7.89 15.06 -20.96
CA GLN A 383 -8.78 16.21 -20.76
C GLN A 383 -9.80 16.41 -21.88
N ALA A 384 -9.68 15.67 -22.99
CA ALA A 384 -10.60 15.80 -24.12
C ALA A 384 -12.04 15.41 -23.75
N PRO A 385 -13.05 15.99 -24.41
CA PRO A 385 -14.44 15.57 -24.22
C PRO A 385 -14.59 14.07 -24.50
N ARG A 386 -15.32 13.39 -23.60
CA ARG A 386 -15.60 11.96 -23.67
C ARG A 386 -16.98 11.73 -24.28
N ALA A 387 -17.11 10.73 -25.14
CA ALA A 387 -18.37 10.29 -25.72
C ALA A 387 -18.47 8.75 -25.69
N PRO A 388 -19.68 8.15 -25.58
CA PRO A 388 -19.84 6.71 -25.68
C PRO A 388 -19.19 6.15 -26.95
N ALA A 389 -18.42 5.06 -26.81
CA ALA A 389 -17.83 4.40 -27.95
C ALA A 389 -18.90 3.67 -28.78
N ASP A 390 -18.82 3.80 -30.12
CA ASP A 390 -19.73 3.12 -31.03
C ASP A 390 -19.33 1.65 -31.21
N ALA A 391 -20.26 0.73 -30.94
CA ALA A 391 -20.05 -0.71 -31.06
C ALA A 391 -19.63 -1.15 -32.47
N ALA A 392 -20.12 -0.48 -33.52
CA ALA A 392 -19.73 -0.81 -34.89
C ALA A 392 -18.27 -0.48 -35.18
N SER A 393 -17.75 0.60 -34.60
CA SER A 393 -16.33 0.96 -34.72
C SER A 393 -15.41 0.03 -33.91
N MET A 394 -15.95 -0.68 -32.93
CA MET A 394 -15.23 -1.59 -32.02
C MET A 394 -15.44 -3.08 -32.35
N GLU A 395 -16.04 -3.45 -33.49
CA GLU A 395 -16.42 -4.83 -33.82
C GLU A 395 -15.31 -5.85 -33.57
N GLN A 396 -14.05 -5.52 -33.88
CA GLN A 396 -12.91 -6.40 -33.67
C GLN A 396 -12.49 -6.55 -32.20
N MET A 397 -12.90 -5.61 -31.34
CA MET A 397 -12.59 -5.60 -29.91
C MET A 397 -13.69 -6.26 -29.09
N LEU A 398 -14.89 -6.42 -29.66
CA LEU A 398 -16.00 -7.03 -28.95
C LEU A 398 -15.74 -8.51 -28.70
N GLY A 399 -15.99 -8.95 -27.47
CA GLY A 399 -15.82 -10.34 -27.09
C GLY A 399 -15.38 -10.56 -25.64
N THR A 400 -15.02 -11.81 -25.37
CA THR A 400 -14.42 -12.24 -24.12
C THR A 400 -12.89 -12.33 -24.30
N TRP A 401 -12.18 -11.83 -23.32
CA TRP A 401 -10.73 -11.70 -23.31
C TRP A 401 -10.16 -12.25 -22.03
N ARG A 402 -8.96 -12.82 -22.05
CA ARG A 402 -8.32 -13.40 -20.89
C ARG A 402 -6.86 -13.01 -20.76
N ASP A 403 -6.50 -12.59 -19.58
CA ASP A 403 -5.13 -12.42 -19.11
C ASP A 403 -4.74 -13.60 -18.20
N PRO A 404 -3.49 -14.10 -18.23
CA PRO A 404 -3.11 -15.30 -17.49
C PRO A 404 -3.12 -15.15 -15.96
N TRP A 405 -2.91 -13.94 -15.42
CA TRP A 405 -2.90 -13.71 -13.98
C TRP A 405 -4.15 -12.98 -13.49
N PHE A 406 -4.71 -12.07 -14.28
CA PHE A 406 -5.89 -11.30 -13.90
C PHE A 406 -7.21 -12.04 -14.17
N GLY A 407 -7.23 -12.89 -15.20
CA GLY A 407 -8.40 -13.66 -15.58
C GLY A 407 -9.22 -13.05 -16.71
N GLU A 408 -10.53 -13.28 -16.71
CA GLU A 408 -11.42 -12.96 -17.82
C GLU A 408 -12.05 -11.57 -17.68
N VAL A 409 -12.15 -10.88 -18.83
CA VAL A 409 -12.90 -9.63 -18.98
C VAL A 409 -13.77 -9.72 -20.22
N THR A 410 -14.85 -8.95 -20.26
CA THR A 410 -15.70 -8.78 -21.44
C THR A 410 -15.68 -7.34 -21.91
N VAL A 411 -15.66 -7.16 -23.24
CA VAL A 411 -15.88 -5.88 -23.91
C VAL A 411 -17.05 -6.11 -24.86
N CYS A 412 -18.26 -5.74 -24.42
CA CYS A 412 -19.47 -6.15 -25.12
C CYS A 412 -20.49 -5.01 -25.26
N PRO A 413 -21.36 -5.05 -26.30
CA PRO A 413 -22.45 -4.09 -26.41
C PRO A 413 -23.33 -4.11 -25.18
N ALA A 414 -23.73 -2.92 -24.72
CA ALA A 414 -24.65 -2.71 -23.61
C ALA A 414 -25.53 -1.49 -23.94
N ASP A 415 -26.57 -1.24 -23.10
CA ASP A 415 -27.41 -0.06 -23.27
C ASP A 415 -26.57 1.21 -23.28
N GLY A 416 -26.62 1.94 -24.39
CA GLY A 416 -25.89 3.21 -24.57
C GLY A 416 -24.48 3.11 -25.13
N GLY A 417 -23.99 1.93 -25.54
CA GLY A 417 -22.66 1.81 -26.18
C GLY A 417 -21.97 0.47 -25.95
N VAL A 418 -20.73 0.50 -25.52
CA VAL A 418 -19.91 -0.67 -25.18
C VAL A 418 -19.50 -0.61 -23.71
N ARG A 419 -19.44 -1.77 -23.08
CA ARG A 419 -19.10 -1.90 -21.67
C ARG A 419 -17.94 -2.87 -21.48
N PHE A 420 -17.01 -2.49 -20.61
CA PHE A 420 -15.95 -3.36 -20.06
C PHE A 420 -16.40 -3.90 -18.72
N GLU A 421 -16.17 -5.20 -18.46
CA GLU A 421 -16.47 -5.84 -17.17
C GLU A 421 -15.42 -6.89 -16.84
N SER A 422 -14.88 -6.87 -15.61
CA SER A 422 -14.00 -7.90 -15.09
C SER A 422 -14.80 -8.98 -14.34
N ALA A 423 -14.53 -10.24 -14.63
CA ALA A 423 -15.21 -11.37 -13.97
C ALA A 423 -14.83 -11.50 -12.48
N ARG A 424 -13.60 -11.15 -12.11
CA ARG A 424 -13.06 -11.36 -10.75
C ARG A 424 -13.04 -10.09 -9.91
N SER A 425 -13.08 -8.91 -10.52
CA SER A 425 -13.04 -7.61 -9.86
C SER A 425 -14.23 -6.76 -10.32
N PRO A 426 -15.44 -6.93 -9.73
CA PRO A 426 -16.67 -6.35 -10.25
C PRO A 426 -16.70 -4.81 -10.22
N ARG A 427 -15.82 -4.17 -9.47
CA ARG A 427 -15.65 -2.71 -9.49
C ARG A 427 -14.85 -2.21 -10.69
N LEU A 428 -14.08 -3.07 -11.35
CA LEU A 428 -13.45 -2.80 -12.64
C LEU A 428 -14.47 -3.09 -13.75
N ALA A 429 -15.53 -2.30 -13.77
CA ALA A 429 -16.59 -2.34 -14.76
C ALA A 429 -17.06 -0.91 -15.07
N GLY A 430 -17.29 -0.61 -16.35
CA GLY A 430 -17.72 0.72 -16.77
C GLY A 430 -17.92 0.83 -18.29
N PRO A 431 -18.54 1.94 -18.76
CA PRO A 431 -18.67 2.23 -20.17
C PRO A 431 -17.30 2.43 -20.83
N VAL A 432 -17.18 1.98 -22.07
CA VAL A 432 -16.06 2.34 -22.92
C VAL A 432 -16.39 3.66 -23.62
N LEU A 433 -15.51 4.64 -23.44
CA LEU A 433 -15.68 5.99 -24.00
C LEU A 433 -14.56 6.27 -25.00
N ALA A 434 -14.87 7.13 -25.97
CA ALA A 434 -13.90 7.68 -26.91
C ALA A 434 -13.50 9.10 -26.46
N ALA A 435 -12.19 9.39 -26.43
CA ALA A 435 -11.62 10.69 -26.14
C ALA A 435 -10.34 10.90 -26.98
N ALA A 436 -10.19 12.01 -27.67
CA ALA A 436 -9.00 12.36 -28.47
C ALA A 436 -8.57 11.25 -29.47
N GLY A 437 -9.52 10.47 -30.00
CA GLY A 437 -9.23 9.37 -30.93
C GLY A 437 -8.72 8.08 -30.28
N ARG A 438 -8.73 8.00 -28.94
CA ARG A 438 -8.43 6.80 -28.15
C ARG A 438 -9.68 6.29 -27.45
N LEU A 439 -9.62 5.08 -26.94
CA LEU A 439 -10.66 4.48 -26.11
C LEU A 439 -10.19 4.43 -24.66
N LEU A 440 -11.11 4.62 -23.73
CA LEU A 440 -10.86 4.45 -22.30
C LEU A 440 -12.07 3.78 -21.62
N VAL A 441 -11.82 3.16 -20.48
CA VAL A 441 -12.84 2.67 -19.56
C VAL A 441 -13.01 3.67 -18.43
N ASP A 442 -14.24 4.16 -18.25
CA ASP A 442 -14.65 5.02 -17.12
C ASP A 442 -15.34 4.12 -16.08
N PHE A 443 -14.64 3.80 -14.99
CA PHE A 443 -15.15 2.82 -14.03
C PHE A 443 -16.26 3.40 -13.13
N ASP A 444 -17.44 2.79 -13.15
CA ASP A 444 -18.69 3.27 -12.52
C ASP A 444 -18.56 3.70 -11.05
N THR A 445 -17.74 2.99 -10.27
CA THR A 445 -17.69 3.12 -8.81
C THR A 445 -16.34 3.62 -8.28
N LEU A 446 -15.39 3.84 -9.18
CA LEU A 446 -14.07 4.38 -8.86
C LEU A 446 -14.02 5.87 -9.22
N GLY A 447 -12.99 6.56 -8.78
CA GLY A 447 -12.76 7.95 -9.20
C GLY A 447 -12.09 8.02 -10.58
N PRO A 448 -12.05 9.20 -11.20
CA PRO A 448 -11.44 9.38 -12.52
C PRO A 448 -9.93 9.09 -12.55
N ASP A 449 -9.29 9.06 -11.39
CA ASP A 449 -7.91 8.60 -11.19
C ASP A 449 -7.72 7.09 -11.46
N ALA A 450 -8.80 6.32 -11.44
CA ALA A 450 -8.78 4.90 -11.75
C ALA A 450 -9.04 4.58 -13.23
N ASP A 451 -9.42 5.57 -14.07
CA ASP A 451 -9.73 5.33 -15.47
C ASP A 451 -8.54 4.76 -16.23
N ALA A 452 -8.82 3.90 -17.21
CA ALA A 452 -7.79 3.23 -17.99
C ALA A 452 -7.98 3.40 -19.50
N TRP A 453 -6.94 3.76 -20.21
CA TRP A 453 -6.89 3.63 -21.66
C TRP A 453 -7.04 2.17 -22.05
N LEU A 454 -7.73 1.93 -23.18
CA LEU A 454 -7.95 0.60 -23.75
C LEU A 454 -7.39 0.61 -25.18
N ASP A 455 -6.30 -0.12 -25.41
CA ASP A 455 -5.61 -0.18 -26.69
C ASP A 455 -5.79 -1.58 -27.30
N PHE A 456 -6.01 -1.63 -28.62
CA PHE A 456 -6.23 -2.86 -29.38
C PHE A 456 -5.16 -3.08 -30.45
N SER A 457 -4.65 -4.29 -30.50
CA SER A 457 -3.75 -4.77 -31.54
C SER A 457 -4.41 -5.94 -32.27
N PRO A 458 -4.72 -5.83 -33.57
CA PRO A 458 -5.33 -6.90 -34.33
C PRO A 458 -4.41 -8.10 -34.49
N ALA A 459 -4.98 -9.28 -34.70
CA ALA A 459 -4.20 -10.47 -35.02
C ALA A 459 -3.40 -10.27 -36.33
N GLY A 460 -2.15 -10.67 -36.32
CA GLY A 460 -1.27 -10.54 -37.50
C GLY A 460 0.10 -11.15 -37.24
N ASN A 461 0.83 -11.49 -38.33
CA ASN A 461 2.19 -12.05 -38.24
C ASN A 461 2.32 -13.27 -37.31
N GLY A 462 1.28 -14.10 -37.20
CA GLY A 462 1.25 -15.26 -36.32
C GLY A 462 0.96 -14.94 -34.85
N LEU A 463 0.68 -13.68 -34.48
CA LEU A 463 0.30 -13.27 -33.14
C LEU A 463 -1.23 -13.13 -33.04
N PRO A 464 -1.84 -13.51 -31.90
CA PRO A 464 -3.25 -13.32 -31.64
C PRO A 464 -3.58 -11.82 -31.47
N ALA A 465 -4.87 -11.46 -31.64
CA ALA A 465 -5.36 -10.16 -31.24
C ALA A 465 -5.16 -9.93 -29.73
N ARG A 466 -4.82 -8.70 -29.35
CA ARG A 466 -4.59 -8.32 -27.95
C ARG A 466 -5.33 -7.07 -27.57
N LEU A 467 -5.80 -7.03 -26.32
CA LEU A 467 -6.16 -5.80 -25.60
C LEU A 467 -5.10 -5.52 -24.54
N THR A 468 -4.69 -4.26 -24.42
CA THR A 468 -3.83 -3.77 -23.35
C THR A 468 -4.47 -2.54 -22.71
N MET A 469 -4.06 -2.24 -21.49
CA MET A 469 -4.59 -1.10 -20.75
C MET A 469 -3.42 -0.26 -20.19
N ALA A 470 -3.69 1.01 -19.93
CA ALA A 470 -2.74 1.92 -19.30
C ALA A 470 -3.50 2.97 -18.48
N LYS A 471 -2.88 3.53 -17.45
CA LYS A 471 -3.47 4.63 -16.68
C LYS A 471 -3.80 5.83 -17.56
N VAL A 472 -4.99 6.43 -17.35
CA VAL A 472 -5.36 7.72 -17.93
C VAL A 472 -4.65 8.85 -17.20
N ASP A 473 -4.65 8.78 -15.86
CA ASP A 473 -3.90 9.71 -15.00
C ASP A 473 -2.54 9.10 -14.65
N PRO A 474 -1.42 9.66 -15.12
CA PRO A 474 -0.09 9.17 -14.78
C PRO A 474 0.27 9.36 -13.29
N GLU A 475 -0.47 10.19 -12.55
CA GLU A 475 -0.32 10.40 -11.12
C GLU A 475 -1.23 9.47 -10.28
N ALA A 476 -2.03 8.61 -10.93
CA ALA A 476 -2.83 7.60 -10.26
C ALA A 476 -1.99 6.68 -9.38
N ASP A 477 -2.63 6.06 -8.38
CA ASP A 477 -1.94 5.12 -7.49
C ASP A 477 -1.25 4.02 -8.33
N PHE A 478 -0.02 3.69 -7.95
CA PHE A 478 0.78 2.69 -8.66
C PHE A 478 0.12 1.30 -8.64
N SER A 479 -0.77 1.03 -7.68
CA SER A 479 -1.54 -0.22 -7.59
C SER A 479 -2.58 -0.40 -8.70
N TYR A 480 -2.89 0.65 -9.48
CA TYR A 480 -3.62 0.50 -10.75
C TYR A 480 -2.65 0.06 -11.86
N ASP A 481 -2.21 -1.15 -11.78
CA ASP A 481 -1.17 -1.81 -12.57
C ASP A 481 -1.71 -2.32 -13.92
N TYR A 482 -2.35 -1.44 -14.69
CA TYR A 482 -2.97 -1.80 -15.97
C TYR A 482 -1.93 -2.18 -17.03
N GLU A 483 -0.73 -1.65 -16.94
CA GLU A 483 0.35 -1.81 -17.93
C GLU A 483 0.86 -3.26 -18.00
N ASP A 484 0.66 -4.04 -16.94
CA ASP A 484 1.03 -5.47 -16.90
C ASP A 484 -0.06 -6.39 -17.49
N LEU A 485 -1.23 -5.85 -17.87
CA LEU A 485 -2.30 -6.60 -18.50
C LEU A 485 -2.06 -6.83 -20.00
N GLY A 486 -2.29 -8.06 -20.44
CA GLY A 486 -2.14 -8.44 -21.85
C GLY A 486 -3.18 -9.48 -22.28
N PHE A 487 -4.42 -9.03 -22.48
CA PHE A 487 -5.53 -9.92 -22.77
C PHE A 487 -5.47 -10.50 -24.19
N VAL A 488 -5.76 -11.79 -24.31
CA VAL A 488 -5.94 -12.51 -25.58
C VAL A 488 -7.41 -12.89 -25.73
N ARG A 489 -7.96 -12.75 -26.93
CA ARG A 489 -9.38 -13.06 -27.20
C ARG A 489 -9.65 -14.55 -27.01
N THR A 490 -10.72 -14.87 -26.28
CA THR A 490 -11.13 -16.27 -25.98
C THR A 490 -12.52 -16.60 -26.52
N GLY A 491 -13.35 -15.61 -26.85
CA GLY A 491 -14.70 -15.87 -27.34
C GLY A 491 -15.45 -14.61 -27.80
N ASP A 492 -16.66 -14.81 -28.24
CA ASP A 492 -17.60 -13.75 -28.61
C ASP A 492 -18.42 -13.29 -27.38
N CYS A 493 -19.07 -12.13 -27.52
CA CYS A 493 -20.04 -11.69 -26.52
C CYS A 493 -21.19 -12.67 -26.41
N THR A 494 -21.52 -13.09 -25.19
CA THR A 494 -22.74 -13.88 -24.94
C THR A 494 -23.94 -12.91 -24.97
N PRO A 495 -25.01 -13.19 -25.71
CA PRO A 495 -26.22 -12.39 -25.64
C PRO A 495 -26.76 -12.38 -24.21
N ARG A 496 -27.01 -11.19 -23.68
CA ARG A 496 -27.67 -11.00 -22.37
C ARG A 496 -29.17 -11.11 -22.46
#